data_92ab3c005635dcedbc2415366ab85bda
#
_entry.id   92ab3c005635dcedbc2415366ab85bda
#
_cell.length_a   1.000
_cell.length_b   1.000
_cell.length_c   1.000
_cell.angle_alpha   90.00
_cell.angle_beta   90.00
_cell.angle_gamma   90.00
#
_symmetry.space_group_name_H-M   'P 1'
#
loop_
_entity.id
_entity.type
_entity.pdbx_description
1 polymer ?
#
loop_
_entity_poly.entity_id
_entity_poly.type
_entity_poly.pdbx_seq_one_letter_code
_entity_poly.pdbx_strand_id
1 'polypeptide(L)'
;MISPVAPNVAFQAELPSPTNDPLRPLEHIGFTVPFNMSEQPAASVNCGYTRAGLPIGLQIAGARFDDLGVLQVAHAFELIREPQRAWPQPPAA
;
A
#
# COMPACT_ATOMS: atom_id res chain seq x y z
N MET A 1 0.84 -13.57 -4.32
CA MET A 1 1.08 -12.55 -5.39
C MET A 1 1.64 -11.29 -4.77
N ILE A 2 2.59 -10.66 -5.43
CA ILE A 2 3.19 -9.40 -4.99
C ILE A 2 2.92 -8.35 -6.07
N SER A 3 2.48 -7.16 -5.68
CA SER A 3 2.19 -6.06 -6.58
C SER A 3 2.39 -4.71 -5.90
N PRO A 4 2.42 -3.59 -6.65
CA PRO A 4 2.27 -2.29 -6.03
C PRO A 4 0.93 -2.18 -5.29
N VAL A 5 0.85 -1.30 -4.30
CA VAL A 5 -0.42 -0.98 -3.63
C VAL A 5 -1.19 0.05 -4.45
N ALA A 6 -0.51 1.10 -4.89
CA ALA A 6 -1.08 2.18 -5.67
C ALA A 6 -0.14 2.58 -6.81
N PRO A 7 -0.66 3.12 -7.92
CA PRO A 7 0.15 3.59 -9.03
C PRO A 7 0.83 4.95 -8.76
N ASN A 8 0.52 5.57 -7.64
CA ASN A 8 0.95 6.91 -7.28
C ASN A 8 1.36 6.96 -5.81
N VAL A 9 2.08 8.00 -5.44
CA VAL A 9 2.38 8.33 -4.04
C VAL A 9 1.18 9.00 -3.36
N ALA A 10 1.28 9.21 -2.04
CA ALA A 10 0.27 9.98 -1.31
C ALA A 10 0.08 11.36 -1.98
N PHE A 11 -1.16 11.75 -2.13
CA PHE A 11 -1.57 13.02 -2.71
C PHE A 11 -2.33 13.87 -1.68
N GLN A 12 -2.64 15.10 -2.04
CA GLN A 12 -3.28 16.04 -1.11
C GLN A 12 -4.62 15.52 -0.59
N ALA A 13 -4.84 15.66 0.71
CA ALA A 13 -6.03 15.14 1.37
C ALA A 13 -7.35 15.77 0.89
N GLU A 14 -7.27 16.98 0.36
CA GLU A 14 -8.41 17.72 -0.18
C GLU A 14 -8.86 17.21 -1.55
N LEU A 15 -8.02 16.44 -2.24
CA LEU A 15 -8.35 15.93 -3.56
C LEU A 15 -9.08 14.60 -3.47
N PRO A 16 -10.11 14.37 -4.29
CA PRO A 16 -10.83 13.10 -4.33
C PRO A 16 -10.04 11.99 -5.05
N SER A 17 -9.04 12.35 -5.85
CA SER A 17 -8.21 11.41 -6.61
C SER A 17 -6.85 12.03 -6.92
N PRO A 18 -5.84 11.22 -7.31
CA PRO A 18 -4.48 11.72 -7.54
C PRO A 18 -4.36 12.84 -8.56
N THR A 19 -5.14 12.79 -9.63
CA THR A 19 -5.12 13.78 -10.72
C THR A 19 -6.25 14.79 -10.66
N ASN A 20 -7.17 14.61 -9.70
CA ASN A 20 -8.41 15.41 -9.60
C ASN A 20 -9.22 15.41 -10.91
N ASP A 21 -9.15 14.34 -11.68
CA ASP A 21 -9.89 14.16 -12.93
C ASP A 21 -11.20 13.43 -12.64
N PRO A 22 -12.38 14.06 -12.87
CA PRO A 22 -13.66 13.42 -12.62
C PRO A 22 -13.93 12.20 -13.50
N LEU A 23 -13.18 12.04 -14.61
CA LEU A 23 -13.26 10.86 -15.47
C LEU A 23 -12.38 9.69 -14.96
N ARG A 24 -11.54 9.94 -13.96
CA ARG A 24 -10.61 8.96 -13.37
C ARG A 24 -10.67 8.96 -11.85
N PRO A 25 -11.85 8.81 -11.25
CA PRO A 25 -11.98 8.98 -9.79
C PRO A 25 -11.34 7.85 -8.98
N LEU A 26 -11.11 6.68 -9.59
CA LEU A 26 -10.66 5.47 -8.89
C LEU A 26 -9.29 4.95 -9.40
N GLU A 27 -8.52 5.77 -10.08
CA GLU A 27 -7.25 5.32 -10.64
C GLU A 27 -6.23 4.87 -9.59
N HIS A 28 -6.32 5.38 -8.36
CA HIS A 28 -5.41 5.04 -7.26
C HIS A 28 -5.68 3.67 -6.62
N ILE A 29 -6.81 3.02 -6.92
CA ILE A 29 -7.16 1.72 -6.34
C ILE A 29 -7.06 0.55 -7.34
N GLY A 30 -6.46 0.79 -8.51
CA GLY A 30 -6.40 -0.19 -9.59
C GLY A 30 -5.70 -1.50 -9.21
N PHE A 31 -4.75 -1.48 -8.29
CA PHE A 31 -4.05 -2.68 -7.82
C PHE A 31 -4.70 -3.34 -6.60
N THR A 32 -5.58 -2.64 -5.89
CA THR A 32 -6.19 -3.16 -4.65
C THR A 32 -7.60 -3.68 -4.85
N VAL A 33 -8.39 -3.05 -5.68
CA VAL A 33 -9.79 -3.43 -5.88
C VAL A 33 -10.01 -4.86 -6.37
N PRO A 34 -9.14 -5.46 -7.23
CA PRO A 34 -9.32 -6.86 -7.64
C PRO A 34 -9.38 -7.83 -6.46
N PHE A 35 -8.63 -7.57 -5.38
CA PHE A 35 -8.62 -8.45 -4.20
C PHE A 35 -9.83 -8.25 -3.32
N ASN A 36 -10.44 -7.07 -3.34
CA ASN A 36 -11.74 -6.85 -2.72
C ASN A 36 -12.83 -7.68 -3.42
N MET A 37 -12.80 -7.72 -4.76
CA MET A 37 -13.77 -8.48 -5.54
C MET A 37 -13.58 -10.00 -5.45
N SER A 38 -12.33 -10.45 -5.40
CA SER A 38 -12.00 -11.88 -5.29
C SER A 38 -12.08 -12.43 -3.87
N GLU A 39 -12.28 -11.58 -2.88
CA GLU A 39 -12.29 -11.94 -1.45
C GLU A 39 -10.98 -12.58 -0.98
N GLN A 40 -9.87 -12.25 -1.64
CA GLN A 40 -8.55 -12.73 -1.25
C GLN A 40 -7.96 -11.83 -0.16
N PRO A 41 -7.27 -12.40 0.83
CA PRO A 41 -6.57 -11.60 1.83
C PRO A 41 -5.39 -10.85 1.19
N ALA A 42 -5.19 -9.62 1.61
CA ALA A 42 -4.08 -8.80 1.16
C ALA A 42 -3.55 -7.93 2.29
N ALA A 43 -2.25 -7.69 2.30
CA ALA A 43 -1.59 -6.79 3.22
C ALA A 43 -0.74 -5.79 2.44
N SER A 44 -0.58 -4.61 3.00
CA SER A 44 0.34 -3.59 2.50
C SER A 44 1.47 -3.40 3.51
N VAL A 45 2.69 -3.48 3.04
CA VAL A 45 3.89 -3.24 3.86
C VAL A 45 4.75 -2.17 3.19
N ASN A 46 5.43 -1.37 3.99
CA ASN A 46 6.36 -0.38 3.44
C ASN A 46 7.58 -1.09 2.84
N CYS A 47 7.92 -0.77 1.60
CA CYS A 47 9.08 -1.33 0.90
C CYS A 47 10.13 -0.28 0.54
N GLY A 48 9.94 0.95 0.93
CA GLY A 48 10.90 2.02 0.66
C GLY A 48 10.27 3.40 0.68
N TYR A 49 11.02 4.37 0.18
CA TYR A 49 10.61 5.77 0.16
C TYR A 49 10.99 6.41 -1.16
N THR A 50 10.21 7.38 -1.62
CA THR A 50 10.58 8.22 -2.75
C THR A 50 11.74 9.13 -2.36
N ARG A 51 12.33 9.83 -3.34
CA ARG A 51 13.35 10.86 -3.08
C ARG A 51 12.82 11.96 -2.18
N ALA A 52 11.52 12.28 -2.25
CA ALA A 52 10.88 13.27 -1.40
C ALA A 52 10.57 12.74 0.01
N GLY A 53 10.81 11.45 0.29
CA GLY A 53 10.59 10.85 1.59
C GLY A 53 9.19 10.27 1.81
N LEU A 54 8.36 10.17 0.77
CA LEU A 54 7.04 9.56 0.86
C LEU A 54 7.14 8.03 0.86
N PRO A 55 6.35 7.33 1.69
CA PRO A 55 6.40 5.87 1.76
C PRO A 55 5.86 5.21 0.49
N ILE A 56 6.44 4.05 0.18
CA ILE A 56 6.01 3.21 -0.94
C ILE A 56 5.50 1.89 -0.38
N GLY A 57 4.28 1.51 -0.77
CA GLY A 57 3.65 0.27 -0.33
C GLY A 57 3.89 -0.89 -1.29
N LEU A 58 4.16 -2.06 -0.72
CA LEU A 58 4.16 -3.35 -1.42
C LEU A 58 2.93 -4.12 -0.99
N GLN A 59 2.15 -4.61 -1.95
CA GLN A 59 0.99 -5.45 -1.68
C GLN A 59 1.35 -6.93 -1.75
N ILE A 60 0.91 -7.68 -0.74
CA ILE A 60 1.06 -9.13 -0.66
C ILE A 60 -0.36 -9.70 -0.60
N ALA A 61 -0.73 -10.49 -1.60
CA ALA A 61 -2.04 -11.14 -1.64
C ALA A 61 -1.87 -12.66 -1.67
N GLY A 62 -2.73 -13.36 -0.93
CA GLY A 62 -2.72 -14.81 -0.80
C GLY A 62 -3.96 -15.47 -1.38
N ALA A 63 -4.05 -16.78 -1.24
CA ALA A 63 -5.24 -17.54 -1.57
C ALA A 63 -6.40 -17.14 -0.63
N ARG A 64 -7.62 -17.31 -1.09
CA ARG A 64 -8.81 -17.01 -0.31
C ARG A 64 -8.76 -17.77 1.04
N PHE A 65 -9.05 -17.06 2.12
CA PHE A 65 -9.00 -17.55 3.51
C PHE A 65 -7.61 -17.85 4.07
N ASP A 66 -6.54 -17.62 3.31
CA ASP A 66 -5.16 -17.81 3.79
C ASP A 66 -4.58 -16.52 4.37
N ASP A 67 -5.25 -15.93 5.34
CA ASP A 67 -4.80 -14.72 6.04
C ASP A 67 -3.45 -14.94 6.73
N LEU A 68 -3.28 -16.11 7.34
CA LEU A 68 -2.04 -16.49 8.01
C LEU A 68 -0.86 -16.51 7.01
N GLY A 69 -1.05 -17.08 5.83
CA GLY A 69 -0.02 -17.11 4.79
C GLY A 69 0.42 -15.72 4.36
N VAL A 70 -0.53 -14.79 4.21
CA VAL A 70 -0.23 -13.39 3.90
C VAL A 70 0.59 -12.74 5.03
N LEU A 71 0.20 -12.94 6.28
CA LEU A 71 0.94 -12.41 7.44
C LEU A 71 2.35 -13.00 7.55
N GLN A 72 2.51 -14.28 7.26
CA GLN A 72 3.82 -14.95 7.28
C GLN A 72 4.76 -14.36 6.21
N VAL A 73 4.26 -14.14 5.00
CA VAL A 73 5.05 -13.52 3.93
C VAL A 73 5.37 -12.07 4.25
N ALA A 74 4.42 -11.31 4.79
CA ALA A 74 4.65 -9.94 5.22
C ALA A 74 5.74 -9.87 6.30
N HIS A 75 5.69 -10.76 7.28
CA HIS A 75 6.71 -10.84 8.33
C HIS A 75 8.09 -11.20 7.76
N ALA A 76 8.16 -12.19 6.86
CA ALA A 76 9.40 -12.55 6.20
C ALA A 76 10.01 -11.38 5.43
N PHE A 77 9.18 -10.60 4.74
CA PHE A 77 9.64 -9.40 4.05
C PHE A 77 10.18 -8.35 5.02
N GLU A 78 9.52 -8.13 6.14
CA GLU A 78 9.98 -7.18 7.16
C GLU A 78 11.37 -7.52 7.71
N LEU A 79 11.73 -8.80 7.73
CA LEU A 79 13.06 -9.25 8.20
C LEU A 79 14.18 -8.96 7.20
N ILE A 80 13.86 -8.84 5.91
CA ILE A 80 14.86 -8.67 4.84
C ILE A 80 14.87 -7.28 4.22
N ARG A 81 13.83 -6.48 4.45
CA ARG A 81 13.77 -5.11 3.93
C ARG A 81 14.76 -4.20 4.63
N GLU A 82 15.09 -3.09 4.00
CA GLU A 82 15.93 -2.08 4.62
C GLU A 82 15.28 -1.50 5.88
N PRO A 83 16.11 -1.00 6.84
CA PRO A 83 15.59 -0.39 8.05
C PRO A 83 14.58 0.73 7.77
N GLN A 84 13.51 0.73 8.53
CA GLN A 84 12.46 1.74 8.42
C GLN A 84 12.89 3.05 9.07
N ARG A 85 12.43 4.16 8.53
CA ARG A 85 12.55 5.47 9.16
C ARG A 85 11.68 5.54 10.41
N ALA A 86 12.04 6.41 11.32
CA ALA A 86 11.21 6.70 12.48
C ALA A 86 9.81 7.16 12.05
N TRP A 87 8.80 6.80 12.84
CA TRP A 87 7.45 7.28 12.62
C TRP A 87 7.41 8.81 12.74
N PRO A 88 6.69 9.48 11.83
CA PRO A 88 6.54 10.93 11.95
C PRO A 88 5.81 11.28 13.24
N GLN A 89 6.25 12.35 13.88
CA GLN A 89 5.56 12.86 15.07
C GLN A 89 4.34 13.68 14.61
N PRO A 90 3.17 13.48 15.23
CA PRO A 90 2.03 14.33 14.93
C PRO A 90 2.35 15.79 15.34
N PRO A 91 1.78 16.77 14.63
CA PRO A 91 1.94 18.16 15.03
C PRO A 91 1.41 18.36 16.45
N ALA A 92 2.06 19.20 17.21
CA ALA A 92 1.60 19.58 18.56
C ALA A 92 0.20 20.22 18.46
N ALA A 93 -0.67 19.81 19.37
CA ALA A 93 -2.03 20.35 19.45
C ALA A 93 -2.04 21.80 19.93
#